data_e21f5803dedc8146c24853aa0b17da4e
#
_entry.id   e21f5803dedc8146c24853aa0b17da4e
#
_cell.length_a   1.000
_cell.length_b   1.000
_cell.length_c   1.000
_cell.angle_alpha   90.00
_cell.angle_beta   90.00
_cell.angle_gamma   90.00
#
_symmetry.space_group_name_H-M   'P 1'
#
loop_
_entity.id
_entity.type
_entity.pdbx_description
1 polymer ?
#
loop_
_entity_poly.entity_id
_entity_poly.type
_entity_poly.pdbx_seq_one_letter_code
_entity_poly.pdbx_strand_id
1 'polypeptide(L)'
;SEVAEVKDGTVEIKSIAREAGSRTKIAVWSNDPDVDPVGACVGMNGARVNSIVEELRGEKIDIINWSENPAILIENALSPSKVIAVLADPDNKEALVVVPDLQLSLAIGKEGQNARLAAKLTGFKIDIKSESQAKEEGIQYVFDEDDYYDDDEYYDGEYYDDEYYDGEYYDDEYDEESEEADSVEEASEESTEE
;
A
#
# COMPACT_ATOMS: atom_id res chain seq x y z
N SER A 1 19.72 13.65 2.15
CA SER A 1 20.64 13.41 3.28
C SER A 1 20.05 12.51 4.36
N GLU A 2 18.71 12.53 4.53
CA GLU A 2 18.03 11.77 5.58
C GLU A 2 17.88 10.27 5.27
N VAL A 3 17.95 9.88 4.00
CA VAL A 3 17.77 8.50 3.55
C VAL A 3 19.07 8.03 2.89
N ALA A 4 19.78 7.11 3.56
CA ALA A 4 21.05 6.57 3.09
C ALA A 4 20.89 5.81 1.77
N GLU A 5 19.81 5.05 1.64
CA GLU A 5 19.49 4.22 0.49
C GLU A 5 19.17 5.05 -0.77
N VAL A 6 18.72 6.30 -0.60
CA VAL A 6 18.58 7.25 -1.72
C VAL A 6 19.95 7.84 -2.08
N LYS A 7 20.81 8.07 -1.09
CA LYS A 7 22.13 8.66 -1.30
C LYS A 7 23.08 7.70 -2.02
N ASP A 8 23.01 6.41 -1.74
CA ASP A 8 23.85 5.38 -2.36
C ASP A 8 23.28 4.84 -3.69
N GLY A 9 22.03 5.22 -4.02
CA GLY A 9 21.37 4.84 -5.27
C GLY A 9 20.63 3.50 -5.21
N THR A 10 20.53 2.86 -4.05
CA THR A 10 19.71 1.66 -3.86
C THR A 10 18.24 1.98 -4.07
N VAL A 11 17.78 3.11 -3.54
CA VAL A 11 16.42 3.64 -3.74
C VAL A 11 16.48 4.87 -4.65
N GLU A 12 15.66 4.87 -5.69
CA GLU A 12 15.53 5.99 -6.63
C GLU A 12 14.20 6.73 -6.44
N ILE A 13 14.27 8.05 -6.51
CA ILE A 13 13.07 8.89 -6.63
C ILE A 13 12.73 9.00 -8.11
N LYS A 14 11.63 8.36 -8.53
CA LYS A 14 11.19 8.33 -9.94
C LYS A 14 10.39 9.57 -10.33
N SER A 15 9.52 10.06 -9.46
CA SER A 15 8.74 11.27 -9.71
C SER A 15 8.35 11.98 -8.41
N ILE A 16 8.11 13.29 -8.53
CA ILE A 16 7.69 14.15 -7.42
C ILE A 16 6.58 15.08 -7.92
N ALA A 17 5.51 15.18 -7.16
CA ALA A 17 4.46 16.19 -7.34
C ALA A 17 4.28 16.95 -6.03
N ARG A 18 4.45 18.28 -6.07
CA ARG A 18 4.49 19.11 -4.86
C ARG A 18 3.59 20.33 -4.97
N GLU A 19 2.89 20.62 -3.90
CA GLU A 19 2.26 21.89 -3.59
C GLU A 19 2.94 22.44 -2.32
N ALA A 20 3.90 23.35 -2.54
CA ALA A 20 4.78 23.84 -1.49
C ALA A 20 4.00 24.42 -0.30
N GLY A 21 4.43 24.04 0.92
CA GLY A 21 3.78 24.43 2.16
C GLY A 21 2.48 23.67 2.48
N SER A 22 2.05 22.74 1.61
CA SER A 22 0.83 21.96 1.80
C SER A 22 1.09 20.46 1.76
N ARG A 23 1.38 19.91 0.59
CA ARG A 23 1.55 18.45 0.42
C ARG A 23 2.46 18.10 -0.75
N THR A 24 3.23 17.03 -0.58
CA THR A 24 4.09 16.44 -1.61
C THR A 24 3.80 14.94 -1.73
N LYS A 25 3.76 14.44 -2.97
CA LYS A 25 3.77 13.02 -3.27
C LYS A 25 5.08 12.66 -3.97
N ILE A 26 5.69 11.56 -3.54
CA ILE A 26 6.98 11.07 -4.05
C ILE A 26 6.82 9.60 -4.42
N ALA A 27 7.11 9.27 -5.68
CA ALA A 27 7.16 7.88 -6.13
C ALA A 27 8.60 7.38 -6.11
N VAL A 28 8.82 6.28 -5.40
CA VAL A 28 10.14 5.67 -5.19
C VAL A 28 10.19 4.25 -5.72
N TRP A 29 11.38 3.85 -6.13
CA TRP A 29 11.69 2.53 -6.66
C TRP A 29 12.96 2.00 -6.02
N SER A 30 13.05 0.69 -5.78
CA SER A 30 14.30 0.06 -5.34
C SER A 30 14.96 -0.71 -6.48
N ASN A 31 16.26 -0.51 -6.63
CA ASN A 31 17.11 -1.29 -7.53
C ASN A 31 17.53 -2.64 -6.91
N ASP A 32 17.31 -2.79 -5.61
CA ASP A 32 17.55 -4.02 -4.85
C ASP A 32 16.20 -4.64 -4.44
N PRO A 33 15.87 -5.87 -4.88
CA PRO A 33 14.59 -6.51 -4.57
C PRO A 33 14.39 -6.81 -3.08
N ASP A 34 15.46 -6.86 -2.29
CA ASP A 34 15.42 -7.12 -0.85
C ASP A 34 15.18 -5.84 -0.04
N VAL A 35 15.16 -4.67 -0.68
CA VAL A 35 14.95 -3.37 -0.04
C VAL A 35 13.58 -2.81 -0.36
N ASP A 36 12.73 -2.62 0.66
CA ASP A 36 11.48 -1.88 0.54
C ASP A 36 11.75 -0.37 0.40
N PRO A 37 11.50 0.23 -0.76
CA PRO A 37 11.84 1.64 -0.99
C PRO A 37 11.00 2.61 -0.17
N VAL A 38 9.73 2.28 0.08
CA VAL A 38 8.85 3.11 0.91
C VAL A 38 9.28 3.03 2.37
N GLY A 39 9.51 1.82 2.89
CA GLY A 39 9.99 1.61 4.26
C GLY A 39 11.32 2.30 4.52
N ALA A 40 12.26 2.25 3.58
CA ALA A 40 13.55 2.95 3.67
C ALA A 40 13.39 4.47 3.77
N CYS A 41 12.49 5.06 2.98
CA CYS A 41 12.24 6.50 2.99
C CYS A 41 11.43 6.96 4.21
N VAL A 42 10.45 6.18 4.66
CA VAL A 42 9.62 6.50 5.83
C VAL A 42 10.43 6.35 7.12
N GLY A 43 11.21 5.29 7.22
CA GLY A 43 11.96 4.93 8.41
C GLY A 43 11.10 4.36 9.54
N MET A 44 11.76 3.87 10.59
CA MET A 44 11.07 3.28 11.73
C MET A 44 10.14 4.30 12.39
N ASN A 45 8.85 3.93 12.52
CA ASN A 45 7.80 4.81 13.06
C ASN A 45 7.72 6.19 12.38
N GLY A 46 8.12 6.27 11.11
CA GLY A 46 8.09 7.52 10.34
C GLY A 46 9.22 8.51 10.69
N ALA A 47 10.25 8.09 11.40
CA ALA A 47 11.28 9.00 11.91
C ALA A 47 11.97 9.80 10.80
N ARG A 48 12.29 9.17 9.67
CA ARG A 48 12.98 9.84 8.55
C ARG A 48 12.07 10.83 7.84
N VAL A 49 10.86 10.42 7.47
CA VAL A 49 9.91 11.30 6.79
C VAL A 49 9.46 12.45 7.70
N ASN A 50 9.25 12.20 8.99
CA ASN A 50 8.84 13.24 9.93
C ASN A 50 9.92 14.30 10.13
N SER A 51 11.19 13.93 10.14
CA SER A 51 12.32 14.88 10.18
C SER A 51 12.24 15.88 9.00
N ILE A 52 11.92 15.37 7.80
CA ILE A 52 11.76 16.22 6.60
C ILE A 52 10.50 17.09 6.70
N VAL A 53 9.40 16.53 7.21
CA VAL A 53 8.14 17.26 7.42
C VAL A 53 8.34 18.44 8.39
N GLU A 54 9.11 18.23 9.46
CA GLU A 54 9.46 19.30 10.42
C GLU A 54 10.34 20.38 9.78
N GLU A 55 11.35 20.00 9.00
CA GLU A 55 12.18 20.94 8.23
C GLU A 55 11.36 21.78 7.26
N LEU A 56 10.37 21.17 6.62
CA LEU A 56 9.42 21.82 5.71
C LEU A 56 8.24 22.51 6.44
N ARG A 57 8.31 22.65 7.75
CA ARG A 57 7.31 23.34 8.59
C ARG A 57 5.89 22.76 8.49
N GLY A 58 5.79 21.44 8.44
CA GLY A 58 4.53 20.71 8.47
C GLY A 58 3.94 20.40 7.08
N GLU A 59 4.69 20.56 6.00
CA GLU A 59 4.28 20.07 4.68
C GLU A 59 4.15 18.54 4.71
N LYS A 60 2.98 18.02 4.36
CA LYS A 60 2.71 16.58 4.37
C LYS A 60 3.42 15.90 3.22
N ILE A 61 3.99 14.72 3.49
CA ILE A 61 4.72 13.94 2.48
C ILE A 61 4.10 12.54 2.39
N ASP A 62 3.61 12.19 1.20
CA ASP A 62 3.17 10.84 0.87
C ASP A 62 4.26 10.17 0.01
N ILE A 63 4.75 9.03 0.48
CA ILE A 63 5.74 8.23 -0.24
C ILE A 63 5.04 6.97 -0.74
N ILE A 64 5.14 6.72 -2.04
CA ILE A 64 4.46 5.60 -2.70
C ILE A 64 5.44 4.78 -3.54
N ASN A 65 5.10 3.51 -3.77
CA ASN A 65 5.83 2.68 -4.71
C ASN A 65 5.57 3.15 -6.15
N TRP A 66 6.65 3.35 -6.90
CA TRP A 66 6.58 3.53 -8.33
C TRP A 66 6.35 2.19 -9.04
N SER A 67 5.68 2.23 -10.17
CA SER A 67 5.45 1.05 -11.03
C SER A 67 5.52 1.45 -12.51
N GLU A 68 6.03 0.55 -13.34
CA GLU A 68 5.96 0.69 -14.80
C GLU A 68 4.52 0.54 -15.32
N ASN A 69 3.70 -0.25 -14.62
CA ASN A 69 2.29 -0.39 -14.94
C ASN A 69 1.54 0.88 -14.52
N PRO A 70 0.95 1.62 -15.48
CA PRO A 70 0.25 2.88 -15.19
C PRO A 70 -0.91 2.72 -14.21
N ALA A 71 -1.65 1.61 -14.29
CA ALA A 71 -2.79 1.36 -13.42
C ALA A 71 -2.35 1.22 -11.96
N ILE A 72 -1.27 0.46 -11.71
CA ILE A 72 -0.70 0.30 -10.36
C ILE A 72 -0.12 1.62 -9.85
N LEU A 73 0.57 2.38 -10.72
CA LEU A 73 1.14 3.67 -10.33
C LEU A 73 0.04 4.68 -9.96
N ILE A 74 -1.06 4.72 -10.71
CA ILE A 74 -2.21 5.60 -10.42
C ILE A 74 -2.91 5.18 -9.13
N GLU A 75 -3.13 3.89 -8.92
CA GLU A 75 -3.66 3.35 -7.67
C GLU A 75 -2.83 3.80 -6.46
N ASN A 76 -1.52 3.57 -6.51
CA ASN A 76 -0.58 3.99 -5.46
C ASN A 76 -0.60 5.51 -5.25
N ALA A 77 -0.66 6.29 -6.33
CA ALA A 77 -0.67 7.74 -6.27
C ALA A 77 -1.92 8.33 -5.60
N LEU A 78 -3.04 7.61 -5.61
CA LEU A 78 -4.27 8.03 -4.94
C LEU A 78 -4.31 7.70 -3.45
N SER A 79 -3.26 7.02 -2.93
CA SER A 79 -3.11 6.84 -1.48
C SER A 79 -3.37 8.17 -0.72
N PRO A 80 -4.07 8.12 0.45
CA PRO A 80 -4.48 6.96 1.22
C PRO A 80 -5.85 6.36 0.86
N SER A 81 -6.51 6.82 -0.23
CA SER A 81 -7.80 6.24 -0.62
C SER A 81 -7.62 4.83 -1.18
N LYS A 82 -8.64 3.99 -0.92
CA LYS A 82 -8.72 2.67 -1.56
C LYS A 82 -9.31 2.83 -2.96
N VAL A 83 -8.79 2.05 -3.89
CA VAL A 83 -9.24 2.00 -5.28
C VAL A 83 -9.82 0.63 -5.56
N ILE A 84 -10.91 0.55 -6.33
CA ILE A 84 -11.52 -0.69 -6.78
C ILE A 84 -10.90 -1.11 -8.12
N ALA A 85 -10.84 -0.15 -9.06
CA ALA A 85 -10.31 -0.41 -10.40
C ALA A 85 -9.67 0.84 -11.00
N VAL A 86 -8.68 0.64 -11.85
CA VAL A 86 -8.07 1.68 -12.68
C VAL A 86 -8.09 1.22 -14.13
N LEU A 87 -8.81 1.96 -14.97
CA LEU A 87 -8.84 1.78 -16.41
C LEU A 87 -7.91 2.85 -17.02
N ALA A 88 -6.67 2.47 -17.29
CA ALA A 88 -5.66 3.39 -17.81
C ALA A 88 -5.52 3.23 -19.34
N ASP A 89 -5.49 4.35 -20.03
CA ASP A 89 -5.15 4.47 -21.44
C ASP A 89 -3.76 5.13 -21.57
N PRO A 90 -2.70 4.34 -21.77
CA PRO A 90 -1.34 4.86 -21.86
C PRO A 90 -1.09 5.74 -23.09
N ASP A 91 -1.82 5.51 -24.18
CA ASP A 91 -1.64 6.22 -25.45
C ASP A 91 -2.15 7.67 -25.34
N ASN A 92 -3.33 7.85 -24.74
CA ASN A 92 -3.94 9.16 -24.54
C ASN A 92 -3.55 9.81 -23.19
N LYS A 93 -2.83 9.08 -22.32
CA LYS A 93 -2.51 9.52 -20.96
C LYS A 93 -3.75 9.90 -20.15
N GLU A 94 -4.80 9.13 -20.29
CA GLU A 94 -6.04 9.27 -19.55
C GLU A 94 -6.27 8.03 -18.68
N ALA A 95 -6.93 8.19 -17.55
CA ALA A 95 -7.32 7.09 -16.68
C ALA A 95 -8.65 7.37 -16.01
N LEU A 96 -9.50 6.34 -15.97
CA LEU A 96 -10.69 6.32 -15.15
C LEU A 96 -10.44 5.47 -13.92
N VAL A 97 -10.73 6.00 -12.76
CA VAL A 97 -10.53 5.33 -11.47
C VAL A 97 -11.87 5.17 -10.78
N VAL A 98 -12.17 3.96 -10.37
CA VAL A 98 -13.36 3.64 -9.58
C VAL A 98 -12.96 3.40 -8.13
N VAL A 99 -13.64 4.09 -7.23
CA VAL A 99 -13.42 3.99 -5.79
C VAL A 99 -14.72 3.65 -5.06
N PRO A 100 -14.68 3.05 -3.86
CA PRO A 100 -15.87 2.90 -3.04
C PRO A 100 -16.52 4.27 -2.77
N ASP A 101 -17.85 4.33 -2.69
CA ASP A 101 -18.58 5.59 -2.49
C ASP A 101 -18.05 6.41 -1.30
N LEU A 102 -17.74 5.73 -0.19
CA LEU A 102 -17.19 6.37 1.01
C LEU A 102 -15.75 6.90 0.84
N GLN A 103 -15.05 6.48 -0.19
CA GLN A 103 -13.66 6.87 -0.47
C GLN A 103 -13.57 8.04 -1.47
N LEU A 104 -14.65 8.39 -2.16
CA LEU A 104 -14.64 9.39 -3.23
C LEU A 104 -14.07 10.74 -2.75
N SER A 105 -14.55 11.24 -1.62
CA SER A 105 -14.06 12.51 -1.06
C SER A 105 -12.58 12.45 -0.66
N LEU A 106 -12.09 11.30 -0.19
CA LEU A 106 -10.69 11.09 0.17
C LEU A 106 -9.82 10.99 -1.08
N ALA A 107 -10.29 10.29 -2.11
CA ALA A 107 -9.59 10.14 -3.39
C ALA A 107 -9.41 11.50 -4.09
N ILE A 108 -10.44 12.33 -4.10
CA ILE A 108 -10.39 13.70 -4.64
C ILE A 108 -9.51 14.59 -3.75
N GLY A 109 -9.70 14.50 -2.43
CA GLY A 109 -9.04 15.33 -1.43
C GLY A 109 -9.64 16.72 -1.32
N LYS A 110 -9.17 17.50 -0.33
CA LYS A 110 -9.58 18.89 -0.12
C LYS A 110 -9.22 19.72 -1.36
N GLU A 111 -10.21 20.40 -1.93
CA GLU A 111 -10.04 21.22 -3.14
C GLU A 111 -9.42 20.47 -4.33
N GLY A 112 -9.61 19.13 -4.38
CA GLY A 112 -9.04 18.30 -5.44
C GLY A 112 -7.54 18.06 -5.32
N GLN A 113 -6.93 18.32 -4.17
CA GLN A 113 -5.46 18.26 -3.99
C GLN A 113 -4.91 16.85 -4.21
N ASN A 114 -5.55 15.81 -3.67
CA ASN A 114 -5.05 14.45 -3.83
C ASN A 114 -5.07 14.00 -5.29
N ALA A 115 -6.20 14.19 -5.98
CA ALA A 115 -6.34 13.87 -7.40
C ALA A 115 -5.36 14.69 -8.27
N ARG A 116 -5.22 16.00 -8.00
CA ARG A 116 -4.31 16.86 -8.75
C ARG A 116 -2.83 16.48 -8.58
N LEU A 117 -2.41 16.13 -7.37
CA LEU A 117 -1.05 15.65 -7.11
C LEU A 117 -0.81 14.28 -7.76
N ALA A 118 -1.78 13.36 -7.67
CA ALA A 118 -1.70 12.07 -8.35
C ALA A 118 -1.57 12.23 -9.88
N ALA A 119 -2.39 13.10 -10.48
CA ALA A 119 -2.29 13.38 -11.91
C ALA A 119 -0.93 13.96 -12.33
N LYS A 120 -0.38 14.89 -11.53
CA LYS A 120 0.96 15.44 -11.79
C LYS A 120 2.07 14.41 -11.60
N LEU A 121 1.96 13.56 -10.60
CA LEU A 121 2.96 12.52 -10.28
C LEU A 121 3.05 11.49 -11.39
N THR A 122 1.91 11.03 -11.89
CA THR A 122 1.80 9.96 -12.88
C THR A 122 1.88 10.43 -14.32
N GLY A 123 1.57 11.72 -14.56
CA GLY A 123 1.48 12.28 -15.90
C GLY A 123 0.19 11.89 -16.65
N PHE A 124 -0.82 11.39 -15.93
CA PHE A 124 -2.13 11.02 -16.48
C PHE A 124 -3.19 12.03 -16.09
N LYS A 125 -4.17 12.23 -16.98
CA LYS A 125 -5.42 12.88 -16.63
C LYS A 125 -6.31 11.84 -15.96
N ILE A 126 -6.60 12.04 -14.68
CA ILE A 126 -7.32 11.07 -13.86
C ILE A 126 -8.75 11.55 -13.65
N ASP A 127 -9.74 10.76 -14.07
CA ASP A 127 -11.14 10.90 -13.74
C ASP A 127 -11.51 9.92 -12.63
N ILE A 128 -12.08 10.41 -11.53
CA ILE A 128 -12.39 9.58 -10.35
C ILE A 128 -13.89 9.53 -10.19
N LYS A 129 -14.43 8.31 -10.17
CA LYS A 129 -15.85 8.03 -9.97
C LYS A 129 -16.06 7.10 -8.79
N SER A 130 -17.19 7.27 -8.12
CA SER A 130 -17.62 6.29 -7.13
C SER A 130 -18.19 5.06 -7.83
N GLU A 131 -18.27 3.96 -7.08
CA GLU A 131 -18.85 2.71 -7.56
C GLU A 131 -20.31 2.91 -8.05
N SER A 132 -21.10 3.69 -7.32
CA SER A 132 -22.48 4.02 -7.71
C SER A 132 -22.52 4.82 -9.00
N GLN A 133 -21.67 5.83 -9.17
CA GLN A 133 -21.57 6.64 -10.40
C GLN A 133 -21.14 5.78 -11.60
N ALA A 134 -20.16 4.89 -11.41
CA ALA A 134 -19.69 4.01 -12.46
C ALA A 134 -20.80 3.04 -12.93
N LYS A 135 -21.60 2.51 -12.01
CA LYS A 135 -22.77 1.68 -12.33
C LYS A 135 -23.85 2.45 -13.08
N GLU A 136 -24.18 3.66 -12.65
CA GLU A 136 -25.17 4.53 -13.33
C GLU A 136 -24.75 4.86 -14.76
N GLU A 137 -23.48 5.07 -15.00
CA GLU A 137 -22.91 5.36 -16.33
C GLU A 137 -22.68 4.10 -17.17
N GLY A 138 -22.91 2.90 -16.61
CA GLY A 138 -22.69 1.62 -17.31
C GLY A 138 -21.24 1.30 -17.57
N ILE A 139 -20.33 1.81 -16.76
CA ILE A 139 -18.89 1.56 -16.88
C ILE A 139 -18.59 0.14 -16.41
N GLN A 140 -18.01 -0.65 -17.30
CA GLN A 140 -17.57 -2.01 -17.01
C GLN A 140 -16.13 -1.96 -16.46
N TYR A 141 -15.98 -2.28 -15.17
CA TYR A 141 -14.69 -2.27 -14.46
C TYR A 141 -14.40 -3.53 -13.65
N VAL A 142 -15.37 -4.45 -13.59
CA VAL A 142 -15.20 -5.79 -13.06
C VAL A 142 -15.10 -6.71 -14.27
N PHE A 143 -13.95 -7.32 -14.46
CA PHE A 143 -13.77 -8.41 -15.41
C PHE A 143 -14.11 -9.69 -14.63
N ASP A 144 -15.08 -10.46 -15.13
CA ASP A 144 -15.37 -11.79 -14.58
C ASP A 144 -14.09 -12.63 -14.72
N GLU A 145 -13.74 -13.41 -13.69
CA GLU A 145 -12.53 -14.26 -13.71
C GLU A 145 -12.55 -15.28 -14.86
N ASP A 146 -13.72 -15.49 -15.48
CA ASP A 146 -13.91 -16.36 -16.64
C ASP A 146 -13.39 -15.75 -17.97
N ASP A 147 -13.11 -14.44 -18.03
CA ASP A 147 -12.56 -13.79 -19.24
C ASP A 147 -11.02 -13.91 -19.37
N TYR A 148 -10.35 -14.52 -18.39
CA TYR A 148 -8.89 -14.64 -18.35
C TYR A 148 -8.35 -15.97 -18.93
N TYR A 149 -9.21 -16.86 -19.40
CA TYR A 149 -8.79 -18.15 -19.94
C TYR A 149 -9.20 -18.32 -21.41
N ASP A 150 -8.65 -17.51 -22.31
CA ASP A 150 -8.66 -17.82 -23.75
C ASP A 150 -7.37 -17.34 -24.43
N ASP A 151 -6.26 -17.86 -23.96
CA ASP A 151 -5.02 -17.97 -24.74
C ASP A 151 -4.35 -19.29 -24.35
N ASP A 152 -4.94 -20.38 -24.86
CA ASP A 152 -4.33 -21.70 -24.84
C ASP A 152 -3.07 -21.70 -25.72
N GLU A 153 -1.94 -21.25 -25.22
CA GLU A 153 -0.65 -21.75 -25.65
C GLU A 153 -0.34 -23.04 -24.90
N TYR A 154 -0.66 -24.12 -25.56
CA TYR A 154 -0.34 -25.50 -25.31
C TYR A 154 1.14 -25.67 -24.92
N TYR A 155 1.43 -25.80 -23.64
CA TYR A 155 2.73 -26.27 -23.18
C TYR A 155 2.63 -27.75 -22.86
N ASP A 156 3.09 -28.56 -23.84
CA ASP A 156 3.34 -29.99 -23.67
C ASP A 156 4.56 -30.17 -22.77
N GLY A 157 4.33 -30.40 -21.52
CA GLY A 157 5.35 -30.68 -20.52
C GLY A 157 5.13 -32.05 -19.91
N GLU A 158 5.96 -33.00 -20.32
CA GLU A 158 6.04 -34.38 -19.82
C GLU A 158 6.00 -34.44 -18.29
N TYR A 159 5.03 -35.19 -17.78
CA TYR A 159 4.96 -35.60 -16.38
C TYR A 159 6.13 -36.54 -16.05
N TYR A 160 7.00 -36.11 -15.13
CA TYR A 160 7.84 -37.02 -14.39
C TYR A 160 7.11 -37.48 -13.13
N ASP A 161 6.83 -38.78 -13.15
CA ASP A 161 6.33 -39.59 -12.03
C ASP A 161 7.46 -39.74 -11.02
N ASP A 162 7.34 -39.16 -9.84
CA ASP A 162 8.23 -39.48 -8.72
C ASP A 162 7.45 -40.02 -7.53
N GLU A 163 7.85 -41.26 -7.26
CA GLU A 163 7.43 -42.22 -6.26
C GLU A 163 7.35 -41.61 -4.84
N TYR A 164 6.24 -41.93 -4.23
CA TYR A 164 6.06 -42.49 -2.86
C TYR A 164 7.12 -42.11 -1.82
N TYR A 165 6.80 -41.26 -0.88
CA TYR A 165 7.44 -41.24 0.43
C TYR A 165 6.42 -41.41 1.54
N ASP A 166 6.43 -42.63 2.09
CA ASP A 166 5.76 -43.06 3.31
C ASP A 166 6.53 -42.48 4.51
N GLY A 167 5.89 -41.67 5.32
CA GLY A 167 6.49 -41.06 6.50
C GLY A 167 5.51 -41.07 7.67
N GLU A 168 5.76 -41.96 8.59
CA GLU A 168 5.04 -42.27 9.82
C GLU A 168 4.74 -41.01 10.66
N TYR A 169 3.50 -40.93 11.11
CA TYR A 169 3.00 -40.04 12.17
C TYR A 169 3.57 -40.46 13.52
N TYR A 170 4.24 -39.53 14.19
CA TYR A 170 4.48 -39.60 15.63
C TYR A 170 3.45 -38.70 16.33
N ASP A 171 2.65 -39.39 17.14
CA ASP A 171 1.69 -38.90 18.09
C ASP A 171 2.46 -38.50 19.36
N ASP A 172 2.51 -37.23 19.70
CA ASP A 172 3.01 -36.79 21.02
C ASP A 172 1.85 -36.14 21.79
N GLU A 173 1.29 -36.95 22.68
CA GLU A 173 0.45 -36.57 23.80
C GLU A 173 1.22 -35.56 24.69
N TYR A 174 0.67 -34.41 24.95
CA TYR A 174 1.05 -33.59 26.08
C TYR A 174 -0.06 -33.58 27.12
N ASP A 175 0.29 -34.18 28.28
CA ASP A 175 -0.46 -34.18 29.51
C ASP A 175 -0.69 -32.78 30.06
N GLU A 176 -1.95 -32.51 30.43
CA GLU A 176 -2.36 -31.48 31.34
C GLU A 176 -1.96 -31.84 32.77
N GLU A 177 -1.17 -31.02 33.41
CA GLU A 177 -1.15 -30.96 34.88
C GLU A 177 -1.40 -29.53 35.36
N SER A 178 -2.52 -29.43 36.06
CA SER A 178 -3.01 -28.35 36.88
C SER A 178 -2.16 -28.18 38.14
N GLU A 179 -1.85 -26.95 38.51
CA GLU A 179 -1.71 -26.61 39.93
C GLU A 179 -2.35 -25.25 40.23
N GLU A 180 -3.29 -25.38 41.16
CA GLU A 180 -4.02 -24.33 41.85
C GLU A 180 -3.19 -23.70 42.97
N ALA A 181 -3.65 -22.52 43.34
CA ALA A 181 -3.60 -21.86 44.66
C ALA A 181 -2.26 -21.18 45.02
N ASP A 182 -2.24 -19.99 45.51
CA ASP A 182 -2.85 -19.59 46.78
C ASP A 182 -2.88 -18.04 46.91
N SER A 183 -3.96 -17.58 47.47
CA SER A 183 -4.27 -16.27 47.96
C SER A 183 -3.42 -15.91 49.19
N VAL A 184 -3.21 -14.62 49.47
CA VAL A 184 -3.28 -13.91 50.80
C VAL A 184 -3.03 -12.43 50.50
N GLU A 185 -3.95 -11.53 50.55
CA GLU A 185 -4.52 -10.73 51.64
C GLU A 185 -3.53 -9.98 52.53
N GLU A 186 -3.81 -8.73 52.70
CA GLU A 186 -3.75 -7.75 53.79
C GLU A 186 -2.95 -6.50 53.41
N ALA A 187 -3.55 -5.38 53.31
CA ALA A 187 -4.30 -4.50 54.22
C ALA A 187 -3.42 -3.45 54.94
N SER A 188 -3.95 -2.25 54.83
CA SER A 188 -3.90 -1.12 55.79
C SER A 188 -2.55 -0.43 56.00
N GLU A 189 -2.51 0.81 56.15
CA GLU A 189 -3.06 1.96 56.79
C GLU A 189 -2.11 3.15 56.54
N GLU A 190 -2.65 4.26 56.13
CA GLU A 190 -2.97 5.45 56.91
C GLU A 190 -1.75 6.24 57.49
N SER A 191 -1.71 7.45 57.10
CA SER A 191 -1.75 8.69 57.89
C SER A 191 -0.72 9.72 57.43
N THR A 192 -1.25 10.84 57.00
CA THR A 192 -1.35 12.18 57.63
C THR A 192 -0.08 13.01 57.79
N GLU A 193 -0.23 14.26 57.29
CA GLU A 193 0.23 15.56 57.84
C GLU A 193 1.74 15.86 57.78
N GLU A 194 2.12 16.83 57.00
CA GLU A 194 2.17 18.28 57.24
C GLU A 194 2.48 19.04 55.94
#